data_7850ffc9d07d5c53b67e7510ddcab151
#
_entry.id   7850ffc9d07d5c53b67e7510ddcab151
#
_cell.length_a   1.000
_cell.length_b   1.000
_cell.length_c   1.000
_cell.angle_alpha   90.00
_cell.angle_beta   90.00
_cell.angle_gamma   90.00
#
_symmetry.space_group_name_H-M   'P 1'
#
loop_
_entity.id
_entity.type
_entity.pdbx_description
1 polymer ?
#
loop_
_entity_poly.entity_id
_entity_poly.type
_entity_poly.pdbx_seq_one_letter_code
_entity_poly.pdbx_strand_id
1 'polypeptide(L)'
;MSINRESGKYPEKLAGAMENSTYVVSAWDGDKLVGLVRSLSDDETVAFIHYLLVDPEYQKCHIGDGLMSRIMKNFDNLLYVNIMPSEPKTIPFYERYGFKRYDNYSAMVLKKF
;
A
#
# COMPACT_ATOMS: atom_id res chain seq x y z
N MET A 1 -15.21 0.56 -2.99
CA MET A 1 -13.86 0.19 -2.55
C MET A 1 -13.84 0.02 -1.05
N SER A 2 -13.19 -1.02 -0.58
CA SER A 2 -13.07 -1.26 0.85
C SER A 2 -11.84 -0.53 1.38
N ILE A 3 -12.06 0.46 2.25
CA ILE A 3 -10.98 1.18 2.91
C ILE A 3 -10.79 0.53 4.27
N ASN A 4 -9.56 0.58 4.80
CA ASN A 4 -9.25 0.10 6.15
C ASN A 4 -10.29 0.66 7.12
N ARG A 5 -10.89 -0.21 7.95
CA ARG A 5 -11.98 0.18 8.83
C ARG A 5 -11.64 1.31 9.78
N GLU A 6 -10.42 1.31 10.29
CA GLU A 6 -9.97 2.34 11.23
C GLU A 6 -9.78 3.67 10.52
N SER A 7 -9.16 3.66 9.34
CA SER A 7 -8.97 4.86 8.54
C SER A 7 -10.28 5.43 8.04
N GLY A 8 -11.27 4.57 7.73
CA GLY A 8 -12.57 4.99 7.25
C GLY A 8 -13.37 5.82 8.26
N LYS A 9 -13.00 5.76 9.54
CA LYS A 9 -13.63 6.59 10.59
C LYS A 9 -13.09 8.01 10.61
N TYR A 10 -12.03 8.31 9.86
CA TYR A 10 -11.36 9.60 9.86
C TYR A 10 -11.17 10.10 8.43
N PRO A 11 -12.27 10.45 7.72
CA PRO A 11 -12.18 10.77 6.29
C PRO A 11 -11.30 11.98 5.97
N GLU A 12 -11.26 12.99 6.83
CA GLU A 12 -10.41 14.15 6.62
C GLU A 12 -8.92 13.80 6.74
N LYS A 13 -8.58 12.95 7.71
CA LYS A 13 -7.21 12.47 7.87
C LYS A 13 -6.79 11.58 6.69
N LEU A 14 -7.69 10.76 6.19
CA LEU A 14 -7.42 9.92 5.03
C LEU A 14 -7.16 10.76 3.79
N ALA A 15 -7.98 11.77 3.54
CA ALA A 15 -7.78 12.69 2.42
C ALA A 15 -6.44 13.42 2.52
N GLY A 16 -6.12 13.93 3.72
CA GLY A 16 -4.83 14.57 3.97
C GLY A 16 -3.65 13.63 3.75
N ALA A 17 -3.79 12.36 4.16
CA ALA A 17 -2.76 11.36 3.94
C ALA A 17 -2.50 11.14 2.45
N MET A 18 -3.54 11.11 1.63
CA MET A 18 -3.38 10.97 0.18
C MET A 18 -2.67 12.16 -0.43
N GLU A 19 -3.04 13.38 -0.02
CA GLU A 19 -2.39 14.61 -0.50
C GLU A 19 -0.92 14.67 -0.13
N ASN A 20 -0.56 14.14 1.04
CA ASN A 20 0.80 14.18 1.57
C ASN A 20 1.61 12.92 1.27
N SER A 21 1.07 12.00 0.48
CA SER A 21 1.82 10.81 0.06
C SER A 21 2.93 11.20 -0.91
N THR A 22 4.06 10.48 -0.82
CA THR A 22 5.15 10.69 -1.76
C THR A 22 4.75 10.21 -3.15
N TYR A 23 4.17 9.02 -3.22
CA TYR A 23 3.65 8.45 -4.47
C TYR A 23 2.29 7.83 -4.24
N VAL A 24 1.40 8.00 -5.22
CA VAL A 24 0.07 7.37 -5.24
C VAL A 24 -0.16 6.83 -6.63
N VAL A 25 -0.62 5.58 -6.72
CA VAL A 25 -1.11 5.00 -7.97
C VAL A 25 -2.56 4.59 -7.75
N SER A 26 -3.41 4.96 -8.67
CA SER A 26 -4.84 4.65 -8.58
C SER A 26 -5.31 3.92 -9.83
N ALA A 27 -6.29 3.05 -9.65
CA ALA A 27 -6.91 2.28 -10.72
C ALA A 27 -8.38 2.67 -10.84
N TRP A 28 -8.85 2.84 -12.06
CA TRP A 28 -10.18 3.35 -12.35
C TRP A 28 -10.90 2.47 -13.36
N ASP A 29 -12.20 2.29 -13.14
CA ASP A 29 -13.10 1.73 -14.13
C ASP A 29 -14.05 2.86 -14.53
N GLY A 30 -13.77 3.51 -15.67
CA GLY A 30 -14.46 4.76 -16.01
C GLY A 30 -14.24 5.80 -14.93
N ASP A 31 -15.33 6.26 -14.32
CA ASP A 31 -15.27 7.26 -13.24
C ASP A 31 -15.20 6.64 -11.85
N LYS A 32 -15.19 5.31 -11.75
CA LYS A 32 -15.17 4.61 -10.47
C LYS A 32 -13.74 4.28 -10.05
N LEU A 33 -13.33 4.73 -8.88
CA LEU A 33 -12.05 4.34 -8.28
C LEU A 33 -12.17 2.90 -7.77
N VAL A 34 -11.34 2.01 -8.28
CA VAL A 34 -11.41 0.58 -7.94
C VAL A 34 -10.15 0.04 -7.26
N GLY A 35 -9.09 0.83 -7.21
CA GLY A 35 -7.87 0.44 -6.52
C GLY A 35 -6.96 1.61 -6.24
N LEU A 36 -6.11 1.45 -5.22
CA LEU A 36 -5.25 2.52 -4.75
C LEU A 36 -4.05 1.92 -4.01
N VAL A 37 -2.87 2.47 -4.24
CA VAL A 37 -1.70 2.21 -3.42
C VAL A 37 -0.99 3.53 -3.15
N ARG A 38 -0.53 3.72 -1.92
CA ARG A 38 0.21 4.92 -1.54
C ARG A 38 1.49 4.57 -0.81
N SER A 39 2.46 5.47 -0.89
CA SER A 39 3.73 5.30 -0.18
C SER A 39 4.23 6.61 0.38
N LEU A 40 5.07 6.46 1.42
CA LEU A 40 5.88 7.54 1.98
C LEU A 40 7.34 7.17 1.72
N SER A 41 8.14 8.15 1.35
CA SER A 41 9.56 7.90 1.04
C SER A 41 10.39 9.16 1.25
N ASP A 42 11.64 8.98 1.61
CA ASP A 42 12.63 10.06 1.60
C ASP A 42 13.28 10.19 0.22
N ASP A 43 12.95 9.31 -0.73
CA ASP A 43 13.52 9.23 -2.08
C ASP A 43 15.03 8.96 -2.11
N GLU A 44 15.61 8.58 -1.01
CA GLU A 44 17.04 8.29 -0.88
C GLU A 44 17.31 6.89 -0.34
N THR A 45 16.66 6.54 0.78
CA THR A 45 16.97 5.29 1.48
C THR A 45 15.82 4.34 1.61
N VAL A 46 14.61 4.83 1.92
CA VAL A 46 13.51 3.97 2.33
C VAL A 46 12.17 4.45 1.78
N ALA A 47 11.31 3.49 1.47
CA ALA A 47 9.89 3.75 1.24
C ALA A 47 9.06 2.84 2.13
N PHE A 48 7.89 3.32 2.52
CA PHE A 48 6.89 2.54 3.23
C PHE A 48 5.60 2.54 2.42
N ILE A 49 5.17 1.35 1.99
CA ILE A 49 3.88 1.17 1.33
C ILE A 49 2.84 1.01 2.41
N HIS A 50 1.94 1.99 2.52
CA HIS A 50 0.99 2.04 3.64
C HIS A 50 -0.36 1.42 3.30
N TYR A 51 -0.94 1.76 2.14
CA TYR A 51 -2.20 1.18 1.70
C TYR A 51 -2.03 0.53 0.34
N LEU A 52 -2.56 -0.66 0.21
CA LEU A 52 -2.87 -1.29 -1.06
C LEU A 52 -4.31 -1.77 -0.95
N LEU A 53 -5.21 -1.09 -1.61
CA LEU A 53 -6.64 -1.34 -1.51
C LEU A 53 -7.20 -1.63 -2.89
N VAL A 54 -8.00 -2.68 -3.00
CA VAL A 54 -8.70 -3.03 -4.23
C VAL A 54 -10.15 -3.31 -3.89
N ASP A 55 -11.07 -2.74 -4.67
CA ASP A 55 -12.50 -3.00 -4.52
C ASP A 55 -12.72 -4.52 -4.59
N PRO A 56 -13.45 -5.11 -3.62
CA PRO A 56 -13.67 -6.56 -3.61
C PRO A 56 -14.27 -7.11 -4.91
N GLU A 57 -15.08 -6.35 -5.62
CA GLU A 57 -15.65 -6.77 -6.90
C GLU A 57 -14.61 -6.87 -8.02
N TYR A 58 -13.44 -6.27 -7.82
CA TYR A 58 -12.38 -6.21 -8.83
C TYR A 58 -11.13 -7.00 -8.44
N GLN A 59 -11.16 -7.73 -7.33
CA GLN A 59 -9.95 -8.42 -6.82
C GLN A 59 -9.39 -9.49 -7.74
N LYS A 60 -10.22 -10.04 -8.63
CA LYS A 60 -9.77 -11.08 -9.58
C LYS A 60 -9.30 -10.51 -10.92
N CYS A 61 -9.18 -9.19 -11.02
CA CYS A 61 -8.82 -8.51 -12.28
C CYS A 61 -7.35 -8.10 -12.33
N HIS A 62 -6.50 -8.62 -11.44
CA HIS A 62 -5.07 -8.32 -11.38
C HIS A 62 -4.74 -6.84 -11.14
N ILE A 63 -5.67 -6.10 -10.52
CA ILE A 63 -5.47 -4.67 -10.24
C ILE A 63 -4.35 -4.48 -9.22
N GLY A 64 -4.29 -5.34 -8.18
CA GLY A 64 -3.22 -5.27 -7.19
C GLY A 64 -1.84 -5.41 -7.82
N ASP A 65 -1.70 -6.32 -8.78
CA ASP A 65 -0.44 -6.48 -9.53
C ASP A 65 -0.10 -5.23 -10.33
N GLY A 66 -1.09 -4.63 -10.98
CA GLY A 66 -0.88 -3.40 -11.73
C GLY A 66 -0.45 -2.23 -10.85
N LEU A 67 -1.06 -2.09 -9.69
CA LEU A 67 -0.72 -1.06 -8.71
C LEU A 67 0.71 -1.25 -8.19
N MET A 68 1.05 -2.47 -7.76
CA MET A 68 2.37 -2.77 -7.22
C MET A 68 3.47 -2.60 -8.27
N SER A 69 3.29 -3.11 -9.48
CA SER A 69 4.32 -2.96 -10.51
C SER A 69 4.58 -1.51 -10.86
N ARG A 70 3.58 -0.66 -10.78
CA ARG A 70 3.76 0.77 -11.07
C ARG A 70 4.43 1.52 -9.93
N ILE A 71 3.98 1.30 -8.69
CA ILE A 71 4.57 2.05 -7.57
C ILE A 71 6.01 1.62 -7.31
N MET A 72 6.33 0.36 -7.48
CA MET A 72 7.68 -0.16 -7.25
C MET A 72 8.72 0.45 -8.19
N LYS A 73 8.33 0.95 -9.35
CA LYS A 73 9.25 1.62 -10.28
C LYS A 73 9.90 2.88 -9.68
N ASN A 74 9.26 3.48 -8.69
CA ASN A 74 9.79 4.65 -8.01
C ASN A 74 10.91 4.33 -7.02
N PHE A 75 11.13 3.05 -6.73
CA PHE A 75 11.99 2.63 -5.62
C PHE A 75 13.28 1.94 -6.03
N ASP A 76 13.60 1.95 -7.32
CA ASP A 76 14.76 1.22 -7.87
C ASP A 76 16.09 1.63 -7.24
N ASN A 77 16.21 2.87 -6.79
CA ASN A 77 17.45 3.40 -6.23
C ASN A 77 17.46 3.46 -4.70
N LEU A 78 16.42 2.94 -4.05
CA LEU A 78 16.34 2.92 -2.59
C LEU A 78 17.04 1.70 -2.01
N LEU A 79 17.35 1.77 -0.72
CA LEU A 79 17.96 0.65 0.01
C LEU A 79 16.90 -0.32 0.53
N TYR A 80 15.76 0.19 0.97
CA TYR A 80 14.69 -0.59 1.58
C TYR A 80 13.32 -0.18 1.09
N VAL A 81 12.43 -1.15 0.95
CA VAL A 81 11.00 -0.90 0.83
C VAL A 81 10.31 -1.74 1.89
N ASN A 82 9.57 -1.12 2.77
CA ASN A 82 8.91 -1.78 3.88
C ASN A 82 7.40 -1.83 3.66
N ILE A 83 6.79 -2.91 4.13
CA ILE A 83 5.35 -3.07 4.13
C ILE A 83 4.94 -3.87 5.38
N MET A 84 3.76 -3.58 5.90
CA MET A 84 3.21 -4.30 7.06
C MET A 84 1.84 -4.88 6.68
N PRO A 85 1.80 -6.07 6.07
CA PRO A 85 0.52 -6.70 5.75
C PRO A 85 -0.26 -7.00 7.02
N SER A 86 -1.51 -6.56 7.10
CA SER A 86 -2.37 -6.83 8.24
C SER A 86 -3.02 -8.20 8.19
N GLU A 87 -3.02 -8.83 7.02
CA GLU A 87 -3.61 -10.15 6.81
C GLU A 87 -2.55 -11.13 6.31
N PRO A 88 -2.24 -12.18 7.09
CA PRO A 88 -1.20 -13.15 6.68
C PRO A 88 -1.43 -13.79 5.31
N LYS A 89 -2.69 -13.91 4.89
CA LYS A 89 -3.01 -14.50 3.58
C LYS A 89 -2.49 -13.69 2.41
N THR A 90 -2.14 -12.42 2.62
CA THR A 90 -1.60 -11.54 1.56
C THR A 90 -0.08 -11.65 1.41
N ILE A 91 0.60 -12.28 2.36
CA ILE A 91 2.06 -12.39 2.33
C ILE A 91 2.59 -12.99 1.03
N PRO A 92 2.03 -14.11 0.50
CA PRO A 92 2.51 -14.66 -0.77
C PRO A 92 2.43 -13.69 -1.93
N PHE A 93 1.42 -12.82 -1.95
CA PHE A 93 1.28 -11.79 -2.97
C PHE A 93 2.49 -10.85 -2.95
N TYR A 94 2.88 -10.36 -1.76
CA TYR A 94 4.01 -9.43 -1.64
C TYR A 94 5.35 -10.12 -1.88
N GLU A 95 5.47 -11.39 -1.53
CA GLU A 95 6.70 -12.15 -1.79
C GLU A 95 7.05 -12.20 -3.27
N ARG A 96 6.05 -12.14 -4.15
CA ARG A 96 6.28 -12.10 -5.60
C ARG A 96 7.02 -10.84 -6.05
N TYR A 97 7.00 -9.79 -5.24
CA TYR A 97 7.69 -8.52 -5.53
C TYR A 97 9.02 -8.40 -4.79
N GLY A 98 9.49 -9.48 -4.18
CA GLY A 98 10.79 -9.51 -3.50
C GLY A 98 10.74 -9.22 -2.01
N PHE A 99 9.55 -8.98 -1.45
CA PHE A 99 9.43 -8.80 -0.01
C PHE A 99 9.65 -10.12 0.72
N LYS A 100 10.35 -10.06 1.84
CA LYS A 100 10.66 -11.23 2.67
C LYS A 100 10.33 -10.94 4.12
N ARG A 101 9.84 -11.97 4.83
CA ARG A 101 9.72 -11.90 6.27
C ARG A 101 11.07 -12.22 6.90
N TYR A 102 11.41 -11.48 7.96
CA TYR A 102 12.62 -11.71 8.72
C TYR A 102 12.23 -12.07 10.15
N ASP A 103 12.70 -13.21 10.65
CA ASP A 103 12.32 -13.74 11.98
C ASP A 103 12.79 -12.83 13.13
N ASN A 104 13.88 -12.08 12.90
CA ASN A 104 14.40 -11.16 13.91
C ASN A 104 13.78 -9.76 13.85
N TYR A 105 12.81 -9.53 12.95
CA TYR A 105 12.08 -8.27 12.86
C TYR A 105 10.66 -8.47 13.34
N SER A 106 10.13 -7.47 14.03
CA SER A 106 8.74 -7.47 14.49
C SER A 106 8.08 -6.16 14.15
N ALA A 107 6.86 -6.22 13.66
CA ALA A 107 6.06 -5.03 13.48
C ALA A 107 5.59 -4.53 14.85
N MET A 108 5.78 -3.24 15.10
CA MET A 108 5.32 -2.60 16.32
C MET A 108 4.54 -1.35 15.96
N VAL A 109 3.40 -1.17 16.60
CA VAL A 109 2.50 -0.04 16.33
C VAL A 109 2.05 0.57 17.65
N LEU A 110 2.16 1.89 17.74
CA LEU A 110 1.52 2.65 18.81
C LEU A 110 0.25 3.27 18.23
N LYS A 111 -0.90 2.73 18.59
CA LYS A 111 -2.20 3.26 18.14
C LYS A 111 -2.61 4.40 19.06
N LYS A 112 -3.02 5.50 18.46
CA LYS A 112 -3.42 6.71 19.19
C LYS A 112 -4.92 7.01 19.02
N PHE A 113 -5.67 5.99 18.66
CA PHE A 113 -7.12 6.09 18.44
C PHE A 113 -7.85 4.91 19.03
#